data_0f9a365629f6979b3d1e509c6c037fe5
#
_entry.id   0f9a365629f6979b3d1e509c6c037fe5
#
_cell.length_a   1.000
_cell.length_b   1.000
_cell.length_c   1.000
_cell.angle_alpha   90.00
_cell.angle_beta   90.00
_cell.angle_gamma   90.00
#
_symmetry.space_group_name_H-M   'P 1'
#
loop_
_entity.id
_entity.type
_entity.pdbx_description
1 polymer ?
#
loop_
_entity_poly.entity_id
_entity_poly.type
_entity_poly.pdbx_seq_one_letter_code
_entity_poly.pdbx_strand_id
1 'polypeptide(L)' 'EVERRHVLAILDAVGGNKSEAARILGMDRKTLQTRLKLYGRV' A
#
# COMPACT_ATOMS: atom_id res chain seq x y z
N GLU A 1 -13.42 5.63 3.70
CA GLU A 1 -12.51 4.51 3.81
C GLU A 1 -11.12 4.94 4.24
N VAL A 2 -10.92 5.00 5.54
CA VAL A 2 -9.67 5.55 6.08
C VAL A 2 -8.47 4.69 5.74
N GLU A 3 -8.60 3.37 5.88
CA GLU A 3 -7.49 2.48 5.62
C GLU A 3 -7.02 2.54 4.17
N ARG A 4 -7.96 2.55 3.22
CA ARG A 4 -7.60 2.61 1.82
C ARG A 4 -6.88 3.90 1.49
N ARG A 5 -7.40 5.01 1.98
CA ARG A 5 -6.78 6.31 1.77
C ARG A 5 -5.35 6.33 2.31
N HIS A 6 -5.19 5.80 3.51
CA HIS A 6 -3.89 5.79 4.16
C HIS A 6 -2.89 4.98 3.35
N VAL A 7 -3.29 3.78 2.94
CA VAL A 7 -2.40 2.91 2.17
C VAL A 7 -2.02 3.56 0.85
N LEU A 8 -2.99 4.12 0.14
CA LEU A 8 -2.71 4.73 -1.15
C LEU A 8 -1.86 5.99 -1.00
N ALA A 9 -2.06 6.75 0.08
CA ALA A 9 -1.27 7.94 0.33
C ALA A 9 0.19 7.56 0.58
N ILE A 10 0.42 6.51 1.35
CA ILE A 10 1.79 6.04 1.62
C ILE A 10 2.44 5.54 0.34
N LEU A 11 1.69 4.78 -0.46
CA LEU A 11 2.22 4.28 -1.73
C LEU A 11 2.62 5.44 -2.64
N ASP A 12 1.81 6.47 -2.68
CA ASP A 12 2.09 7.65 -3.48
C ASP A 12 3.35 8.36 -2.98
N ALA A 13 3.47 8.48 -1.67
CA ALA A 13 4.61 9.18 -1.06
C ALA A 13 5.94 8.51 -1.37
N VAL A 14 5.92 7.17 -1.59
CA VAL A 14 7.15 6.44 -1.92
C VAL A 14 7.29 6.20 -3.42
N GLY A 15 6.53 6.93 -4.23
CA GLY A 15 6.63 6.84 -5.67
C GLY A 15 6.20 5.50 -6.25
N GLY A 16 5.27 4.82 -5.60
CA GLY A 16 4.78 3.54 -6.07
C GLY A 16 5.63 2.35 -5.64
N ASN A 17 6.62 2.58 -4.79
CA ASN A 17 7.49 1.50 -4.32
C ASN A 17 6.77 0.68 -3.26
N LYS A 18 6.24 -0.48 -3.67
CA LYS A 18 5.44 -1.32 -2.78
C LYS A 18 6.23 -1.84 -1.60
N SER A 19 7.50 -2.18 -1.80
CA SER A 19 8.33 -2.67 -0.69
C SER A 19 8.48 -1.61 0.39
N GLU A 20 8.75 -0.39 -0.02
CA GLU A 20 8.92 0.71 0.92
C GLU A 20 7.60 1.04 1.62
N ALA A 21 6.51 1.06 0.85
CA ALA A 21 5.20 1.32 1.42
C ALA A 21 4.83 0.27 2.46
N ALA A 22 5.08 -1.00 2.16
CA ALA A 22 4.77 -2.07 3.10
C ALA A 22 5.59 -1.91 4.39
N ARG A 23 6.85 -1.54 4.26
CA ARG A 23 7.72 -1.33 5.43
C ARG A 23 7.17 -0.22 6.31
N ILE A 24 6.77 0.88 5.71
CA ILE A 24 6.23 2.01 6.45
C ILE A 24 4.91 1.65 7.12
N LEU A 25 4.09 0.87 6.43
CA LEU A 25 2.78 0.48 6.95
C LEU A 25 2.85 -0.66 7.96
N GLY A 26 4.02 -1.27 8.12
CA GLY A 26 4.18 -2.38 9.06
C GLY A 26 3.57 -3.67 8.59
N MET A 27 3.47 -3.88 7.30
CA MET A 27 2.95 -5.12 6.73
C MET A 27 3.94 -5.67 5.73
N ASP A 28 3.81 -6.95 5.40
CA ASP A 28 4.69 -7.54 4.41
C ASP A 28 4.22 -7.17 3.00
N ARG A 29 5.13 -7.32 2.04
CA ARG A 29 4.85 -6.92 0.67
C ARG A 29 3.66 -7.68 0.07
N LYS A 30 3.55 -8.96 0.40
CA LYS A 30 2.47 -9.78 -0.11
C LYS A 30 1.10 -9.28 0.38
N THR A 31 1.03 -8.94 1.66
CA THR A 31 -0.20 -8.40 2.24
C THR A 31 -0.56 -7.08 1.57
N LEU A 32 0.43 -6.21 1.36
CA LEU A 32 0.17 -4.95 0.69
C LEU A 32 -0.35 -5.16 -0.72
N GLN A 33 0.24 -6.10 -1.45
CA GLN A 33 -0.18 -6.37 -2.80
C GLN A 33 -1.62 -6.86 -2.86
N THR A 34 -2.00 -7.73 -1.91
CA THR A 34 -3.37 -8.21 -1.82
C THR A 34 -4.33 -7.05 -1.59
N ARG A 35 -3.98 -6.15 -0.70
CA ARG A 35 -4.82 -4.98 -0.42
C ARG A 35 -4.95 -4.09 -1.64
N LEU A 36 -3.86 -3.87 -2.37
CA LEU A 36 -3.91 -3.06 -3.57
C LEU A 36 -4.81 -3.65 -4.62
N LYS A 37 -4.85 -4.97 -4.73
CA LYS A 37 -5.78 -5.63 -5.64
C LYS A 37 -7.23 -5.33 -5.25
N LEU A 38 -7.51 -5.39 -3.95
CA LEU A 38 -8.85 -5.10 -3.45
C LEU A 38 -9.25 -3.65 -3.72
N TYR A 39 -8.26 -2.76 -3.75
CA TYR A 39 -8.51 -1.34 -4.01
C TYR A 39 -8.52 -1.01 -5.50
N GLY A 40 -8.22 -1.97 -6.35
CA GLY A 40 -8.17 -1.74 -7.78
C GLY A 40 -6.92 -1.02 -8.25
N ARG A 41 -5.83 -1.13 -7.51
CA ARG A 41 -4.57 -0.44 -7.82
C ARG A 41 -3.45 -1.42 -8.17
N VAL A 42 -3.77 -2.49 -8.79
CA VAL A 42 -2.78 -3.50 -9.16
C VAL A 42 -1.79 -3.00 -10.20
#